data_de7a49f27bbbb909de00f0bee296d58e
#
_entry.id   de7a49f27bbbb909de00f0bee296d58e
#
_cell.length_a   1.000
_cell.length_b   1.000
_cell.length_c   1.000
_cell.angle_alpha   90.00
_cell.angle_beta   90.00
_cell.angle_gamma   90.00
#
_symmetry.space_group_name_H-M   'P 1'
#
loop_
_entity.id
_entity.type
_entity.pdbx_description
1 polymer ?
#
loop_
_entity_poly.entity_id
_entity_poly.type
_entity_poly.pdbx_seq_one_letter_code
_entity_poly.pdbx_strand_id
1 'polypeptide(L)'
;MVRETEVTMVRLIEYAEASAEVRAVYDDIMRTRGTDWINNFWKALANDPSTLRRTWESIKEVMAPGALDPLTKELLYLAVSASNGCAYCTASHGAAAKKQGMTPEMLGELMAIVGMANETNSLANGYRVPVDERFENLF
;
A
#
# COMPACT_ATOMS: atom_id res chain seq x y z
N MET A 1 8.37 -11.47 -24.35
CA MET A 1 8.00 -10.09 -23.99
C MET A 1 9.05 -9.59 -23.01
N VAL A 2 9.97 -8.75 -23.47
CA VAL A 2 11.01 -8.16 -22.62
C VAL A 2 10.27 -7.18 -21.72
N ARG A 3 10.29 -7.38 -20.38
CA ARG A 3 9.88 -6.34 -19.43
C ARG A 3 10.84 -5.18 -19.66
N GLU A 4 10.32 -4.01 -20.08
CA GLU A 4 11.08 -2.80 -19.92
C GLU A 4 11.46 -2.73 -18.46
N THR A 5 12.76 -2.77 -18.19
CA THR A 5 13.28 -2.55 -16.85
C THR A 5 12.96 -1.10 -16.53
N GLU A 6 11.92 -0.86 -15.71
CA GLU A 6 11.67 0.46 -15.15
C GLU A 6 12.96 0.93 -14.48
N VAL A 7 13.54 2.00 -15.04
CA VAL A 7 14.78 2.58 -14.50
C VAL A 7 14.42 3.29 -13.23
N THR A 8 14.88 2.77 -12.09
CA THR A 8 14.70 3.48 -10.81
C THR A 8 15.49 4.80 -10.82
N MET A 9 14.92 5.84 -10.22
CA MET A 9 15.56 7.16 -10.06
C MET A 9 16.68 7.16 -9.03
N VAL A 10 16.74 6.14 -8.18
CA VAL A 10 17.68 6.04 -7.06
C VAL A 10 18.29 4.64 -7.00
N ARG A 11 19.45 4.54 -6.38
CA ARG A 11 20.07 3.25 -6.08
C ARG A 11 19.24 2.53 -5.00
N LEU A 12 19.03 1.24 -5.18
CA LEU A 12 18.43 0.39 -4.15
C LEU A 12 19.53 -0.01 -3.14
N ILE A 13 19.40 0.43 -1.90
CA ILE A 13 20.41 0.18 -0.85
C ILE A 13 20.19 -1.23 -0.28
N GLU A 14 21.12 -2.14 -0.57
CA GLU A 14 21.12 -3.47 -0.02
C GLU A 14 21.52 -3.47 1.47
N TYR A 15 21.10 -4.49 2.22
CA TYR A 15 21.39 -4.59 3.64
C TYR A 15 22.91 -4.53 3.94
N ALA A 16 23.71 -5.20 3.14
CA ALA A 16 25.18 -5.24 3.33
C ALA A 16 25.84 -3.85 3.18
N GLU A 17 25.25 -2.98 2.38
CA GLU A 17 25.75 -1.63 2.08
C GLU A 17 25.13 -0.54 2.96
N ALA A 18 24.08 -0.90 3.70
CA ALA A 18 23.30 0.04 4.50
C ALA A 18 24.08 0.57 5.70
N SER A 19 23.83 1.84 6.06
CA SER A 19 24.30 2.42 7.31
C SER A 19 23.69 1.71 8.53
N ALA A 20 24.26 1.91 9.71
CA ALA A 20 23.71 1.36 10.94
C ALA A 20 22.28 1.82 11.21
N GLU A 21 21.96 3.08 10.91
CA GLU A 21 20.63 3.65 11.04
C GLU A 21 19.62 2.94 10.10
N VAL A 22 19.97 2.75 8.84
CA VAL A 22 19.15 2.05 7.86
C VAL A 22 18.96 0.58 8.23
N ARG A 23 20.03 -0.11 8.66
CA ARG A 23 19.94 -1.51 9.11
C ARG A 23 19.01 -1.68 10.29
N ALA A 24 19.01 -0.76 11.24
CA ALA A 24 18.08 -0.80 12.38
C ALA A 24 16.61 -0.78 11.92
N VAL A 25 16.28 0.02 10.90
CA VAL A 25 14.96 0.03 10.31
C VAL A 25 14.66 -1.27 9.55
N TYR A 26 15.61 -1.77 8.76
CA TYR A 26 15.46 -3.04 8.05
C TYR A 26 15.25 -4.22 9.00
N ASP A 27 15.98 -4.27 10.09
CA ASP A 27 15.82 -5.30 11.11
C ASP A 27 14.43 -5.24 11.75
N ASP A 28 13.91 -4.05 12.00
CA ASP A 28 12.55 -3.86 12.52
C ASP A 28 11.48 -4.27 11.52
N ILE A 29 11.66 -3.96 10.23
CA ILE A 29 10.77 -4.41 9.15
C ILE A 29 10.73 -5.94 9.09
N MET A 30 11.89 -6.58 9.04
CA MET A 30 11.97 -8.04 8.96
C MET A 30 11.37 -8.72 10.17
N ARG A 31 11.66 -8.23 11.37
CA ARG A 31 11.09 -8.75 12.62
C ARG A 31 9.57 -8.60 12.66
N THR A 32 9.06 -7.41 12.34
CA THR A 32 7.63 -7.10 12.38
C THR A 32 6.84 -7.92 11.36
N ARG A 33 7.40 -8.15 10.17
CA ARG A 33 6.76 -8.90 9.08
C ARG A 33 7.03 -10.41 9.13
N GLY A 34 7.93 -10.86 9.98
CA GLY A 34 8.32 -12.28 10.05
C GLY A 34 8.99 -12.77 8.76
N THR A 35 9.87 -11.98 8.18
CA THR A 35 10.58 -12.29 6.93
C THR A 35 12.08 -11.99 7.05
N ASP A 36 12.88 -12.58 6.19
CA ASP A 36 14.32 -12.30 6.04
C ASP A 36 14.64 -11.40 4.82
N TRP A 37 13.61 -10.77 4.26
CA TRP A 37 13.68 -10.07 2.99
C TRP A 37 13.20 -8.61 3.12
N ILE A 38 13.87 -7.70 2.42
CA ILE A 38 13.50 -6.28 2.30
C ILE A 38 13.08 -6.00 0.86
N ASN A 39 11.88 -5.50 0.66
CA ASN A 39 11.38 -5.14 -0.66
C ASN A 39 11.95 -3.80 -1.16
N ASN A 40 11.95 -3.63 -2.47
CA ASN A 40 12.59 -2.52 -3.17
C ASN A 40 12.11 -1.13 -2.71
N PHE A 41 10.85 -1.00 -2.32
CA PHE A 41 10.34 0.28 -1.80
C PHE A 41 11.17 0.81 -0.62
N TRP A 42 11.47 -0.04 0.36
CA TRP A 42 12.28 0.33 1.51
C TRP A 42 13.74 0.59 1.13
N LYS A 43 14.27 -0.20 0.18
CA LYS A 43 15.63 0.00 -0.35
C LYS A 43 15.77 1.34 -1.09
N ALA A 44 14.72 1.78 -1.79
CA ALA A 44 14.69 3.09 -2.43
C ALA A 44 14.62 4.22 -1.39
N LEU A 45 13.75 4.10 -0.38
CA LEU A 45 13.65 5.10 0.70
C LEU A 45 14.91 5.19 1.55
N ALA A 46 15.72 4.14 1.61
CA ALA A 46 16.98 4.12 2.37
C ALA A 46 18.01 5.14 1.88
N ASN A 47 17.84 5.75 0.72
CA ASN A 47 18.64 6.91 0.27
C ASN A 47 18.42 8.15 1.15
N ASP A 48 17.30 8.23 1.85
CA ASP A 48 17.03 9.20 2.92
C ASP A 48 16.59 8.47 4.18
N PRO A 49 17.51 8.17 5.10
CA PRO A 49 17.21 7.40 6.30
C PRO A 49 16.10 7.98 7.17
N SER A 50 15.95 9.30 7.21
CA SER A 50 14.86 9.97 7.93
C SER A 50 13.50 9.66 7.33
N THR A 51 13.37 9.73 6.02
CA THR A 51 12.14 9.36 5.29
C THR A 51 11.84 7.88 5.44
N LEU A 52 12.85 7.01 5.33
CA LEU A 52 12.70 5.57 5.55
C LEU A 52 12.10 5.28 6.93
N ARG A 53 12.70 5.81 7.99
CA ARG A 53 12.25 5.59 9.38
C ARG A 53 10.82 6.09 9.59
N ARG A 54 10.56 7.34 9.24
CA ARG A 54 9.24 7.97 9.40
C ARG A 54 8.14 7.19 8.67
N THR A 55 8.40 6.79 7.43
CA THR A 55 7.44 6.05 6.61
C THR A 55 7.19 4.66 7.19
N TRP A 56 8.25 3.96 7.62
CA TRP A 56 8.10 2.66 8.25
C TRP A 56 7.31 2.72 9.56
N GLU A 57 7.64 3.65 10.44
CA GLU A 57 6.93 3.83 11.71
C GLU A 57 5.45 4.13 11.49
N SER A 58 5.13 5.00 10.52
CA SER A 58 3.76 5.34 10.18
C SER A 58 2.98 4.15 9.62
N ILE A 59 3.52 3.41 8.67
CA ILE A 59 2.80 2.27 8.09
C ILE A 59 2.66 1.12 9.09
N LYS A 60 3.67 0.90 9.92
CA LYS A 60 3.62 -0.10 11.00
C LYS A 60 2.46 0.20 11.97
N GLU A 61 2.29 1.46 12.36
CA GLU A 61 1.19 1.88 13.22
C GLU A 61 -0.16 1.74 12.54
N VAL A 62 -0.30 2.27 11.32
CA VAL A 62 -1.57 2.25 10.57
C VAL A 62 -2.04 0.82 10.25
N MET A 63 -1.10 -0.07 9.92
CA MET A 63 -1.42 -1.46 9.55
C MET A 63 -1.46 -2.42 10.73
N ALA A 64 -1.15 -1.98 11.94
CA ALA A 64 -1.28 -2.80 13.14
C ALA A 64 -2.74 -3.23 13.36
N PRO A 65 -3.01 -4.40 13.98
CA PRO A 65 -4.37 -4.83 14.31
C PRO A 65 -5.13 -3.77 15.11
N GLY A 66 -6.37 -3.50 14.72
CA GLY A 66 -7.22 -2.49 15.35
C GLY A 66 -8.71 -2.82 15.15
N ALA A 67 -9.54 -1.80 15.01
CA ALA A 67 -10.97 -1.97 14.74
C ALA A 67 -11.23 -2.68 13.40
N LEU A 68 -10.35 -2.49 12.42
CA LEU A 68 -10.35 -3.23 11.16
C LEU A 68 -9.35 -4.39 11.27
N ASP A 69 -9.76 -5.56 10.82
CA ASP A 69 -8.88 -6.73 10.78
C ASP A 69 -7.76 -6.59 9.72
N PRO A 70 -6.68 -7.38 9.81
CA PRO A 70 -5.55 -7.25 8.90
C PRO A 70 -5.91 -7.44 7.42
N LEU A 71 -6.80 -8.39 7.09
CA LEU A 71 -7.22 -8.60 5.71
C LEU A 71 -7.97 -7.38 5.17
N THR A 72 -8.91 -6.84 5.93
CA THR A 72 -9.65 -5.64 5.55
C THR A 72 -8.71 -4.45 5.30
N LYS A 73 -7.71 -4.24 6.16
CA LYS A 73 -6.71 -3.19 5.97
C LYS A 73 -5.93 -3.36 4.66
N GLU A 74 -5.50 -4.58 4.33
CA GLU A 74 -4.78 -4.85 3.08
C GLU A 74 -5.70 -4.67 1.86
N LEU A 75 -6.96 -5.10 1.93
CA LEU A 75 -7.93 -4.90 0.85
C LEU A 75 -8.19 -3.41 0.58
N LEU A 76 -8.35 -2.60 1.62
CA LEU A 76 -8.49 -1.14 1.51
C LEU A 76 -7.26 -0.50 0.88
N TYR A 77 -6.08 -0.88 1.35
CA TYR A 77 -4.82 -0.38 0.80
C TYR A 77 -4.67 -0.74 -0.69
N LEU A 78 -4.98 -1.98 -1.04
CA LEU A 78 -4.97 -2.47 -2.41
C LEU A 78 -5.94 -1.69 -3.29
N ALA A 79 -7.17 -1.46 -2.83
CA ALA A 79 -8.18 -0.71 -3.57
C ALA A 79 -7.73 0.73 -3.87
N VAL A 80 -7.20 1.43 -2.88
CA VAL A 80 -6.67 2.79 -3.04
C VAL A 80 -5.47 2.80 -3.99
N SER A 81 -4.57 1.83 -3.87
CA SER A 81 -3.38 1.70 -4.73
C SER A 81 -3.76 1.46 -6.19
N ALA A 82 -4.74 0.58 -6.43
CA ALA A 82 -5.25 0.32 -7.77
C ALA A 82 -5.91 1.58 -8.37
N SER A 83 -6.72 2.28 -7.59
CA SER A 83 -7.38 3.52 -8.01
C SER A 83 -6.38 4.63 -8.33
N ASN A 84 -5.30 4.74 -7.55
CA ASN A 84 -4.24 5.73 -7.76
C ASN A 84 -3.25 5.34 -8.88
N GLY A 85 -3.34 4.15 -9.45
CA GLY A 85 -2.44 3.68 -10.51
C GLY A 85 -1.02 3.35 -10.00
N CYS A 86 -0.84 3.05 -8.71
CA CYS A 86 0.45 2.62 -8.16
C CYS A 86 0.67 1.13 -8.44
N ALA A 87 1.35 0.80 -9.52
CA ALA A 87 1.62 -0.61 -9.88
C ALA A 87 2.41 -1.35 -8.79
N TYR A 88 3.43 -0.72 -8.23
CA TYR A 88 4.22 -1.30 -7.14
C TYR A 88 3.37 -1.57 -5.89
N CYS A 89 2.59 -0.60 -5.46
CA CYS A 89 1.75 -0.72 -4.26
C CYS A 89 0.65 -1.77 -4.46
N THR A 90 0.07 -1.83 -5.65
CA THR A 90 -0.93 -2.85 -6.01
C THR A 90 -0.33 -4.25 -5.93
N ALA A 91 0.88 -4.46 -6.45
CA ALA A 91 1.56 -5.74 -6.36
C ALA A 91 1.93 -6.11 -4.91
N SER A 92 2.49 -5.16 -4.16
CA SER A 92 2.95 -5.37 -2.78
C SER A 92 1.78 -5.68 -1.84
N HIS A 93 0.74 -4.86 -1.85
CA HIS A 93 -0.43 -5.05 -0.99
C HIS A 93 -1.35 -6.17 -1.48
N GLY A 94 -1.36 -6.47 -2.78
CA GLY A 94 -1.99 -7.67 -3.32
C GLY A 94 -1.35 -8.95 -2.79
N ALA A 95 -0.03 -9.01 -2.74
CA ALA A 95 0.70 -10.13 -2.13
C ALA A 95 0.42 -10.24 -0.61
N ALA A 96 0.41 -9.12 0.10
CA ALA A 96 0.09 -9.09 1.52
C ALA A 96 -1.36 -9.52 1.80
N ALA A 97 -2.32 -9.04 1.02
CA ALA A 97 -3.73 -9.44 1.12
C ALA A 97 -3.90 -10.95 0.86
N LYS A 98 -3.21 -11.50 -0.14
CA LYS A 98 -3.22 -12.94 -0.41
C LYS A 98 -2.69 -13.74 0.78
N LYS A 99 -1.61 -13.29 1.41
CA LYS A 99 -1.06 -13.90 2.63
C LYS A 99 -2.05 -13.85 3.79
N GLN A 100 -2.89 -12.82 3.85
CA GLN A 100 -3.96 -12.67 4.85
C GLN A 100 -5.25 -13.42 4.50
N GLY A 101 -5.32 -14.11 3.36
CA GLY A 101 -6.46 -14.94 2.98
C GLY A 101 -7.32 -14.41 1.85
N MET A 102 -6.90 -13.36 1.14
CA MET A 102 -7.61 -12.90 -0.07
C MET A 102 -7.68 -14.02 -1.11
N THR A 103 -8.90 -14.33 -1.56
CA THR A 103 -9.15 -15.28 -2.64
C THR A 103 -9.21 -14.57 -4.00
N PRO A 104 -9.07 -15.32 -5.14
CA PRO A 104 -9.28 -14.73 -6.47
C PRO A 104 -10.65 -14.09 -6.65
N GLU A 105 -11.69 -14.66 -6.05
CA GLU A 105 -13.07 -14.13 -6.09
C GLU A 105 -13.15 -12.79 -5.35
N MET A 106 -12.54 -12.68 -4.18
CA MET A 106 -12.46 -11.42 -3.41
C MET A 106 -11.73 -10.34 -4.20
N LEU A 107 -10.64 -10.69 -4.89
CA LEU A 107 -9.92 -9.75 -5.75
C LEU A 107 -10.80 -9.27 -6.90
N GLY A 108 -11.56 -10.17 -7.53
CA GLY A 108 -12.50 -9.83 -8.61
C GLY A 108 -13.56 -8.83 -8.15
N GLU A 109 -14.18 -9.09 -6.99
CA GLU A 109 -15.18 -8.18 -6.40
C GLU A 109 -14.56 -6.82 -6.02
N LEU A 110 -13.37 -6.82 -5.42
CA LEU A 110 -12.66 -5.60 -5.06
C LEU A 110 -12.39 -4.74 -6.30
N MET A 111 -11.89 -5.31 -7.37
CA MET A 111 -11.60 -4.57 -8.61
C MET A 111 -12.87 -4.07 -9.29
N ALA A 112 -13.97 -4.82 -9.22
CA ALA A 112 -15.28 -4.37 -9.70
C ALA A 112 -15.78 -3.14 -8.91
N ILE A 113 -15.59 -3.15 -7.59
CA ILE A 113 -15.92 -2.00 -6.72
C ILE A 113 -15.03 -0.80 -7.05
N VAL A 114 -13.73 -0.99 -7.21
CA VAL A 114 -12.82 0.11 -7.60
C VAL A 114 -13.25 0.74 -8.92
N GLY A 115 -13.55 -0.07 -9.93
CA GLY A 115 -14.03 0.42 -11.23
C GLY A 115 -15.35 1.18 -11.13
N MET A 116 -16.32 0.62 -10.43
CA MET A 116 -17.64 1.23 -10.24
C MET A 116 -17.55 2.53 -9.43
N ALA A 117 -16.77 2.55 -8.35
CA ALA A 117 -16.58 3.74 -7.53
C ALA A 117 -15.91 4.87 -8.32
N ASN A 118 -14.89 4.58 -9.12
CA ASN A 118 -14.27 5.57 -10.00
C ASN A 118 -15.28 6.16 -11.01
N GLU A 119 -16.13 5.32 -11.62
CA GLU A 119 -17.18 5.77 -12.53
C GLU A 119 -18.17 6.69 -11.81
N THR A 120 -18.77 6.24 -10.71
CA THR A 120 -19.79 7.00 -9.98
C THR A 120 -19.22 8.28 -9.36
N ASN A 121 -18.00 8.25 -8.85
CA ASN A 121 -17.33 9.46 -8.36
C ASN A 121 -17.13 10.49 -9.48
N SER A 122 -16.74 10.04 -10.66
CA SER A 122 -16.58 10.94 -11.82
C SER A 122 -17.93 11.55 -12.25
N LEU A 123 -19.01 10.77 -12.24
CA LEU A 123 -20.35 11.25 -12.57
C LEU A 123 -20.87 12.24 -11.51
N ALA A 124 -20.73 11.91 -10.24
CA ALA A 124 -21.14 12.78 -9.14
C ALA A 124 -20.40 14.13 -9.18
N ASN A 125 -19.08 14.09 -9.37
CA ASN A 125 -18.26 15.28 -9.51
C ASN A 125 -18.59 16.09 -10.77
N GLY A 126 -18.76 15.42 -11.91
CA GLY A 126 -19.07 16.06 -13.19
C GLY A 126 -20.40 16.79 -13.17
N TYR A 127 -21.40 16.19 -12.58
CA TYR A 127 -22.72 16.80 -12.40
C TYR A 127 -22.82 17.74 -11.20
N ARG A 128 -21.78 17.81 -10.36
CA ARG A 128 -21.78 18.59 -9.11
C ARG A 128 -22.98 18.27 -8.23
N VAL A 129 -23.25 16.97 -8.06
CA VAL A 129 -24.42 16.48 -7.28
C VAL A 129 -24.32 17.01 -5.84
N PRO A 130 -25.35 17.75 -5.33
CA PRO A 130 -25.34 18.19 -3.95
C PRO A 130 -25.50 17.02 -2.99
N VAL A 131 -24.88 17.11 -1.83
CA VAL A 131 -25.05 16.10 -0.78
C VAL A 131 -26.46 16.19 -0.21
N ASP A 132 -27.12 15.04 -0.04
CA ASP A 132 -28.43 14.97 0.57
C ASP A 132 -28.37 15.29 2.06
N GLU A 133 -29.30 16.12 2.55
CA GLU A 133 -29.38 16.50 3.97
C GLU A 133 -29.43 15.29 4.92
N ARG A 134 -29.99 14.18 4.44
CA ARG A 134 -30.07 12.91 5.20
C ARG A 134 -28.70 12.30 5.52
N PHE A 135 -27.65 12.66 4.79
CA PHE A 135 -26.29 12.15 4.98
C PHE A 135 -25.44 13.06 5.90
N GLU A 136 -25.92 14.29 6.22
CA GLU A 136 -25.11 15.29 6.92
C GLU A 136 -24.90 15.01 8.43
N ASN A 137 -25.70 14.16 9.05
CA ASN A 137 -25.68 13.91 10.49
C ASN A 137 -25.47 12.44 10.84
N LEU A 138 -24.57 11.75 10.13
CA LEU A 138 -24.32 10.32 10.37
C LEU A 138 -23.31 10.07 11.51
N PHE A 139 -22.55 11.07 11.95
CA PHE A 139 -21.50 10.97 12.98
C PHE A 139 -21.59 12.11 13.99
#